data_df321810d000a4e6f3e287ffc739dc3e
#
_entry.id   df321810d000a4e6f3e287ffc739dc3e
#
_cell.length_a   1.000
_cell.length_b   1.000
_cell.length_c   1.000
_cell.angle_alpha   90.00
_cell.angle_beta   90.00
_cell.angle_gamma   90.00
#
_symmetry.space_group_name_H-M   'P 1'
#
loop_
_entity.id
_entity.type
_entity.pdbx_description
1 polymer ?
#
loop_
_entity_poly.entity_id
_entity_poly.type
_entity_poly.pdbx_seq_one_letter_code
_entity_poly.pdbx_strand_id
1 'polypeptide(L)'
;MDVITGIRKERGKMRVTLNMEQDILVPISLFRERPLAEGQSLDVEEYDQWLLVRQYRHALDRAVVYLTARARSRRELESRLLQCGYRPATVEMVLYKLEREHLLNDEDFARQWVEARSGRTM
;
A
#
# COMPACT_ATOMS: atom_id res chain seq x y z
N MET A 1 15.98 -8.26 21.10
CA MET A 1 15.95 -7.15 20.14
C MET A 1 16.87 -7.43 18.97
N ASP A 2 16.48 -6.99 17.80
CA ASP A 2 17.28 -7.18 16.61
C ASP A 2 18.10 -5.94 16.31
N VAL A 3 19.22 -6.12 15.63
CA VAL A 3 20.10 -5.02 15.27
C VAL A 3 19.98 -4.73 13.79
N ILE A 4 19.81 -3.47 13.45
CA ILE A 4 19.73 -3.03 12.06
C ILE A 4 21.16 -3.07 11.48
N THR A 5 21.37 -3.94 10.51
CA THR A 5 22.68 -4.14 9.90
C THR A 5 22.81 -3.52 8.51
N GLY A 6 21.71 -3.08 7.92
CA GLY A 6 21.75 -2.40 6.64
C GLY A 6 20.48 -1.67 6.34
N ILE A 7 20.58 -0.57 5.62
CA ILE A 7 19.43 0.20 5.14
C ILE A 7 19.72 0.58 3.71
N ARG A 8 18.80 0.24 2.80
CA ARG A 8 18.97 0.52 1.37
C ARG A 8 17.70 1.08 0.79
N LYS A 9 17.82 2.16 0.05
CA LYS A 9 16.68 2.77 -0.63
C LYS A 9 16.33 1.97 -1.88
N GLU A 10 15.06 1.65 -2.01
CA GLU A 10 14.51 1.04 -3.21
C GLU A 10 13.35 1.89 -3.70
N ARG A 11 12.76 1.51 -4.81
CA ARG A 11 11.68 2.28 -5.39
C ARG A 11 10.46 2.31 -4.44
N GLY A 12 10.17 3.48 -3.91
CA GLY A 12 9.01 3.68 -3.03
C GLY A 12 9.16 3.20 -1.61
N LYS A 13 10.29 2.56 -1.28
CA LYS A 13 10.45 1.95 0.04
C LYS A 13 11.91 1.90 0.47
N MET A 14 12.10 1.63 1.75
CA MET A 14 13.42 1.36 2.32
C MET A 14 13.48 -0.10 2.70
N ARG A 15 14.56 -0.76 2.32
CA ARG A 15 14.83 -2.13 2.74
C ARG A 15 15.73 -2.09 3.97
N VAL A 16 15.21 -2.56 5.09
CA VAL A 16 15.93 -2.57 6.36
C VAL A 16 16.32 -4.00 6.67
N THR A 17 17.63 -4.25 6.76
CA THR A 17 18.15 -5.59 7.05
C THR A 17 18.43 -5.73 8.54
N LEU A 18 17.95 -6.83 9.11
CA LEU A 18 18.07 -7.12 10.54
C LEU A 18 18.98 -8.32 10.72
N ASN A 19 19.96 -8.20 11.62
CA ASN A 19 20.85 -9.30 11.98
C ASN A 19 21.52 -9.96 10.77
N MET A 20 21.71 -9.21 9.69
CA MET A 20 22.32 -9.66 8.43
C MET A 20 21.58 -10.80 7.73
N GLU A 21 20.35 -11.10 8.15
CA GLU A 21 19.59 -12.23 7.60
C GLU A 21 18.22 -11.87 7.08
N GLN A 22 17.53 -10.97 7.76
CA GLN A 22 16.13 -10.74 7.55
C GLN A 22 15.90 -9.30 7.09
N ASP A 23 15.04 -9.13 6.11
CA ASP A 23 14.68 -7.79 5.62
C ASP A 23 13.25 -7.45 5.95
N ILE A 24 13.04 -6.17 6.28
CA ILE A 24 11.69 -5.62 6.33
C ILE A 24 11.62 -4.47 5.34
N LEU A 25 10.47 -4.32 4.70
CA LEU A 25 10.26 -3.26 3.73
C LEU A 25 9.36 -2.20 4.34
N VAL A 26 9.82 -0.96 4.30
CA VAL A 26 9.12 0.17 4.92
C VAL A 26 8.84 1.22 3.84
N PRO A 27 7.56 1.57 3.60
CA PRO A 27 7.27 2.66 2.67
C PRO A 27 8.01 3.92 3.07
N ILE A 28 8.53 4.64 2.08
CA ILE A 28 9.36 5.82 2.35
C ILE A 28 8.66 6.84 3.23
N SER A 29 7.37 7.09 2.98
CA SER A 29 6.62 8.06 3.77
C SER A 29 6.56 7.68 5.24
N LEU A 30 6.43 6.38 5.54
CA LEU A 30 6.39 5.91 6.92
C LEU A 30 7.77 5.84 7.54
N PHE A 31 8.79 5.54 6.74
CA PHE A 31 10.17 5.60 7.20
C PHE A 31 10.51 7.02 7.67
N ARG A 32 10.01 8.03 6.98
CA ARG A 32 10.22 9.43 7.38
C ARG A 32 9.54 9.77 8.70
N GLU A 33 8.40 9.15 8.98
CA GLU A 33 7.71 9.36 10.26
C GLU A 33 8.47 8.75 11.43
N ARG A 34 9.10 7.61 11.19
CA ARG A 34 9.80 6.89 12.24
C ARG A 34 11.10 6.30 11.68
N PRO A 35 12.11 7.17 11.47
CA PRO A 35 13.34 6.76 10.82
C PRO A 35 14.13 5.73 11.61
N LEU A 36 14.86 4.90 10.90
CA LEU A 36 15.76 3.89 11.46
C LEU A 36 17.17 4.15 11.00
N ALA A 37 18.15 3.66 11.75
CA ALA A 37 19.56 3.83 11.44
C ALA A 37 20.31 2.51 11.62
N GLU A 38 21.38 2.32 10.84
CA GLU A 38 22.24 1.17 10.99
C GLU A 38 22.88 1.20 12.38
N GLY A 39 22.97 0.03 12.98
CA GLY A 39 23.51 -0.12 14.33
C GLY A 39 22.46 0.05 15.43
N GLN A 40 21.27 0.50 15.08
CA GLN A 40 20.20 0.69 16.03
C GLN A 40 19.61 -0.67 16.45
N SER A 41 19.28 -0.80 17.73
CA SER A 41 18.53 -1.95 18.23
C SER A 41 17.04 -1.68 18.04
N LEU A 42 16.32 -2.68 17.58
CA LEU A 42 14.91 -2.52 17.21
C LEU A 42 14.08 -3.64 17.79
N ASP A 43 12.95 -3.26 18.43
CA ASP A 43 11.91 -4.22 18.77
C ASP A 43 11.07 -4.42 17.52
N VAL A 44 11.36 -5.48 16.78
CA VAL A 44 10.74 -5.73 15.48
C VAL A 44 9.25 -5.92 15.58
N GLU A 45 8.78 -6.63 16.61
CA GLU A 45 7.34 -6.86 16.78
C GLU A 45 6.60 -5.55 16.98
N GLU A 46 7.11 -4.69 17.84
CA GLU A 46 6.48 -3.41 18.10
C GLU A 46 6.50 -2.52 16.85
N TYR A 47 7.63 -2.47 16.17
CA TYR A 47 7.76 -1.66 14.96
C TYR A 47 6.83 -2.19 13.86
N ASP A 48 6.77 -3.50 13.70
CA ASP A 48 5.94 -4.11 12.66
C ASP A 48 4.45 -3.87 12.92
N GLN A 49 4.01 -3.92 14.18
CA GLN A 49 2.64 -3.59 14.52
C GLN A 49 2.31 -2.14 14.22
N TRP A 50 3.22 -1.24 14.59
CA TRP A 50 3.06 0.17 14.25
C TRP A 50 2.96 0.34 12.75
N LEU A 51 3.84 -0.32 12.02
CA LEU A 51 3.90 -0.22 10.57
C LEU A 51 2.62 -0.72 9.90
N LEU A 52 2.09 -1.84 10.36
CA LEU A 52 0.85 -2.38 9.79
C LEU A 52 -0.32 -1.42 9.93
N VAL A 53 -0.50 -0.88 11.13
CA VAL A 53 -1.60 0.04 11.39
C VAL A 53 -1.44 1.34 10.61
N ARG A 54 -0.28 1.94 10.67
CA ARG A 54 -0.02 3.21 9.99
C ARG A 54 -0.04 3.04 8.48
N GLN A 55 0.49 1.95 7.99
CA GLN A 55 0.55 1.68 6.56
C GLN A 55 -0.85 1.56 5.96
N TYR A 56 -1.73 0.83 6.63
CA TYR A 56 -3.10 0.69 6.17
C TYR A 56 -3.78 2.06 6.06
N ARG A 57 -3.70 2.85 7.13
CA ARG A 57 -4.31 4.17 7.14
C ARG A 57 -3.74 5.07 6.06
N HIS A 58 -2.42 5.06 5.92
CA HIS A 58 -1.73 5.87 4.94
C HIS A 58 -2.12 5.46 3.51
N ALA A 59 -2.16 4.17 3.25
CA ALA A 59 -2.53 3.65 1.93
C ALA A 59 -3.98 3.97 1.60
N LEU A 60 -4.87 3.85 2.58
CA LEU A 60 -6.27 4.18 2.38
C LEU A 60 -6.46 5.65 2.02
N ASP A 61 -5.81 6.54 2.78
CA ASP A 61 -5.89 7.97 2.51
C ASP A 61 -5.37 8.30 1.12
N ARG A 62 -4.26 7.69 0.73
CA ARG A 62 -3.68 7.91 -0.59
C ARG A 62 -4.58 7.39 -1.71
N ALA A 63 -5.21 6.24 -1.48
CA ALA A 63 -6.15 5.68 -2.44
C ALA A 63 -7.33 6.61 -2.67
N VAL A 64 -7.85 7.18 -1.60
CA VAL A 64 -8.97 8.13 -1.69
C VAL A 64 -8.55 9.35 -2.52
N VAL A 65 -7.34 9.85 -2.31
CA VAL A 65 -6.82 10.98 -3.09
C VAL A 65 -6.78 10.63 -4.58
N TYR A 66 -6.30 9.45 -4.93
CA TYR A 66 -6.25 9.02 -6.33
C TYR A 66 -7.64 8.93 -6.93
N LEU A 67 -8.60 8.38 -6.19
CA LEU A 67 -9.98 8.23 -6.67
C LEU A 67 -10.69 9.57 -6.80
N THR A 68 -10.34 10.53 -5.94
CA THR A 68 -10.89 11.87 -6.01
C THR A 68 -10.44 12.58 -7.29
N ALA A 69 -9.21 12.31 -7.73
CA ALA A 69 -8.66 12.93 -8.93
C ALA A 69 -9.34 12.41 -10.20
N ARG A 70 -9.60 11.12 -10.27
CA ARG A 70 -10.37 10.51 -11.35
C ARG A 70 -10.75 9.07 -10.99
N ALA A 71 -11.77 8.54 -11.64
CA ALA A 71 -12.17 7.15 -11.47
C ALA A 71 -11.02 6.24 -11.93
N ARG A 72 -10.77 5.18 -11.18
CA ARG A 72 -9.71 4.22 -11.49
C ARG A 72 -10.21 2.81 -11.31
N SER A 73 -9.67 1.90 -12.11
CA SER A 73 -9.96 0.49 -11.94
C SER A 73 -9.23 -0.05 -10.72
N ARG A 74 -9.67 -1.19 -10.22
CA ARG A 74 -9.01 -1.88 -9.13
C ARG A 74 -7.53 -2.14 -9.46
N ARG A 75 -7.27 -2.58 -10.68
CA ARG A 75 -5.92 -2.92 -11.12
C ARG A 75 -5.01 -1.70 -11.16
N GLU A 76 -5.52 -0.58 -11.67
CA GLU A 76 -4.75 0.67 -11.70
C GLU A 76 -4.38 1.11 -10.28
N LEU A 77 -5.35 1.07 -9.37
CA LEU A 77 -5.12 1.50 -8.00
C LEU A 77 -4.17 0.55 -7.28
N GLU A 78 -4.33 -0.76 -7.49
CA GLU A 78 -3.42 -1.75 -6.92
C GLU A 78 -1.98 -1.48 -7.34
N SER A 79 -1.78 -1.31 -8.64
CA SER A 79 -0.47 -1.04 -9.20
C SER A 79 0.15 0.23 -8.60
N ARG A 80 -0.67 1.27 -8.48
CA ARG A 80 -0.22 2.55 -7.95
C ARG A 80 0.21 2.45 -6.50
N LEU A 81 -0.59 1.76 -5.68
CA LEU A 81 -0.28 1.59 -4.27
C LEU A 81 0.95 0.73 -4.05
N LEU A 82 1.12 -0.31 -4.87
CA LEU A 82 2.34 -1.13 -4.80
C LEU A 82 3.57 -0.31 -5.14
N GLN A 83 3.48 0.59 -6.12
CA GLN A 83 4.59 1.47 -6.46
C GLN A 83 4.95 2.44 -5.33
N CYS A 84 4.00 2.75 -4.46
CA CYS A 84 4.26 3.57 -3.29
C CYS A 84 5.00 2.83 -2.19
N GLY A 85 5.19 1.52 -2.35
CA GLY A 85 5.94 0.73 -1.40
C GLY A 85 5.10 0.02 -0.34
N TYR A 86 3.77 0.13 -0.42
CA TYR A 86 2.91 -0.56 0.54
C TYR A 86 2.95 -2.06 0.32
N ARG A 87 2.81 -2.83 1.40
CA ARG A 87 2.83 -4.29 1.33
C ARG A 87 1.62 -4.80 0.56
N PRO A 88 1.77 -5.88 -0.22
CA PRO A 88 0.63 -6.44 -0.96
C PRO A 88 -0.58 -6.75 -0.07
N ALA A 89 -0.36 -7.28 1.12
CA ALA A 89 -1.45 -7.57 2.05
C ALA A 89 -2.22 -6.30 2.44
N THR A 90 -1.50 -5.20 2.68
CA THR A 90 -2.09 -3.91 3.00
C THR A 90 -2.90 -3.39 1.83
N VAL A 91 -2.34 -3.50 0.62
CA VAL A 91 -3.02 -3.05 -0.60
C VAL A 91 -4.33 -3.80 -0.78
N GLU A 92 -4.32 -5.13 -0.59
CA GLU A 92 -5.53 -5.93 -0.68
C GLU A 92 -6.59 -5.50 0.32
N MET A 93 -6.19 -5.19 1.54
CA MET A 93 -7.13 -4.73 2.56
C MET A 93 -7.77 -3.40 2.19
N VAL A 94 -6.97 -2.49 1.63
CA VAL A 94 -7.47 -1.20 1.17
C VAL A 94 -8.45 -1.37 0.02
N LEU A 95 -8.09 -2.19 -0.96
CA LEU A 95 -8.96 -2.42 -2.12
C LEU A 95 -10.27 -3.06 -1.68
N TYR A 96 -10.22 -4.02 -0.78
CA TYR A 96 -11.40 -4.68 -0.27
C TYR A 96 -12.34 -3.67 0.41
N LYS A 97 -11.79 -2.78 1.24
CA LYS A 97 -12.58 -1.77 1.90
C LYS A 97 -13.25 -0.82 0.89
N LEU A 98 -12.50 -0.40 -0.10
CA LEU A 98 -13.04 0.51 -1.11
C LEU A 98 -14.12 -0.15 -1.95
N GLU A 99 -13.97 -1.43 -2.26
CA GLU A 99 -15.00 -2.18 -2.97
C GLU A 99 -16.28 -2.30 -2.13
N ARG A 100 -16.13 -2.56 -0.85
CA ARG A 100 -17.28 -2.65 0.05
C ARG A 100 -18.03 -1.33 0.17
N GLU A 101 -17.33 -0.22 0.05
CA GLU A 101 -17.93 1.10 0.14
C GLU A 101 -18.34 1.65 -1.23
N HIS A 102 -18.24 0.82 -2.27
CA HIS A 102 -18.61 1.19 -3.64
C HIS A 102 -17.81 2.36 -4.19
N LEU A 103 -16.62 2.58 -3.67
CA LEU A 103 -15.73 3.63 -4.15
C LEU A 103 -14.80 3.13 -5.24
N LEU A 104 -14.66 1.82 -5.34
CA LEU A 104 -13.85 1.15 -6.35
C LEU A 104 -14.58 -0.11 -6.75
N ASN A 105 -14.93 -0.22 -8.03
CA ASN A 105 -15.75 -1.34 -8.46
C ASN A 105 -15.54 -1.62 -9.94
N ASP A 106 -14.58 -2.49 -10.23
CA ASP A 106 -14.28 -2.90 -11.61
C ASP A 106 -15.47 -3.57 -12.27
N GLU A 107 -16.21 -4.34 -11.51
CA GLU A 107 -17.33 -5.07 -12.04
C GLU A 107 -18.44 -4.12 -12.49
N ASP A 108 -18.75 -3.13 -11.67
CA ASP A 108 -19.73 -2.13 -12.06
C ASP A 108 -19.26 -1.30 -13.23
N PHE A 109 -17.97 -0.94 -13.22
CA PHE A 109 -17.38 -0.20 -14.32
C PHE A 109 -17.49 -1.00 -15.62
N ALA A 110 -17.12 -2.26 -15.59
CA ALA A 110 -17.19 -3.13 -16.76
C ALA A 110 -18.64 -3.32 -17.23
N ARG A 111 -19.55 -3.48 -16.29
CA ARG A 111 -20.97 -3.65 -16.61
C ARG A 111 -21.53 -2.42 -17.28
N GLN A 112 -21.26 -1.24 -16.73
CA GLN A 112 -21.72 0.02 -17.32
C GLN A 112 -21.18 0.20 -18.72
N TRP A 113 -19.95 -0.15 -18.93
CA TRP A 113 -19.31 -0.02 -20.24
C TRP A 113 -19.97 -0.98 -21.25
N VAL A 114 -20.21 -2.20 -20.85
CA VAL A 114 -20.85 -3.20 -21.71
C VAL A 114 -22.29 -2.78 -22.05
N GLU A 115 -23.04 -2.34 -21.08
CA GLU A 115 -24.40 -1.88 -21.31
C GLU A 115 -24.45 -0.72 -22.29
N ALA A 116 -23.55 0.24 -22.15
CA ALA A 116 -23.49 1.37 -23.07
C ALA A 116 -23.19 0.92 -24.49
N ARG A 117 -22.43 -0.13 -24.66
CA ARG A 117 -22.07 -0.64 -25.98
C ARG A 117 -23.11 -1.57 -26.57
N SER A 118 -23.79 -2.31 -25.73
CA SER A 118 -24.83 -3.25 -26.18
C SER A 118 -26.09 -2.55 -26.63
N GLY A 119 -26.18 -1.35 -26.37
CA GLY A 119 -27.31 -0.61 -26.73
C GLY A 119 -28.29 -0.58 -25.66
N ARG A 120 -28.19 -0.96 -25.50
CA ARG A 120 -28.79 -0.86 -24.73
C ARG A 120 -29.34 -0.61 -24.31
N THR A 121 -29.31 -1.14 -24.35
CA THR A 121 -29.50 -1.20 -23.92
C THR A 121 -29.62 -1.44 -23.30
N MET A 122 -29.60 -1.84 -23.31
CA MET A 122 -29.30 -1.97 -22.87
C MET A 122 -29.25 -1.96 -22.82
#